data_95f816ccec6f212e46e76c712e5f0bba
#
_entry.id   95f816ccec6f212e46e76c712e5f0bba
#
_cell.length_a   1.000
_cell.length_b   1.000
_cell.length_c   1.000
_cell.angle_alpha   90.00
_cell.angle_beta   90.00
_cell.angle_gamma   90.00
#
_symmetry.space_group_name_H-M   'P 1'
#
loop_
_entity.id
_entity.type
_entity.pdbx_description
1 polymer ?
#
loop_
_entity_poly.entity_id
_entity_poly.type
_entity_poly.pdbx_seq_one_letter_code
_entity_poly.pdbx_strand_id
1 'polypeptide(L)'
;MPDRPGIAAAIFSPLAEANINVDMIVQNVSEDGFTDLSFTVNVSDLKTALALCEGTRARIGAREVTADEDIAKVSVVGVGMRSHAGIAATMFRTLADEGINIEMITTSEIRISCVVRKEDGERAVRALHRAFELERE
;
A
#
# COMPACT_ATOMS: atom_id res chain seq x y z
N MET A 1 7.44 14.59 -6.27
CA MET A 1 6.68 15.45 -7.20
C MET A 1 6.15 16.70 -6.51
N PRO A 2 5.88 17.77 -7.25
CA PRO A 2 5.31 18.97 -6.64
C PRO A 2 3.94 18.71 -6.03
N ASP A 3 3.66 19.35 -4.91
CA ASP A 3 2.36 19.23 -4.25
C ASP A 3 1.45 20.36 -4.74
N ARG A 4 0.57 20.04 -5.68
CA ARG A 4 -0.41 20.98 -6.23
C ARG A 4 -1.66 20.25 -6.68
N PRO A 5 -2.81 20.96 -6.79
CA PRO A 5 -4.05 20.34 -7.24
C PRO A 5 -3.90 19.69 -8.62
N GLY A 6 -4.55 18.55 -8.80
CA GLY A 6 -4.59 17.86 -10.07
C GLY A 6 -3.43 16.90 -10.35
N ILE A 7 -2.41 16.87 -9.50
CA ILE A 7 -1.28 15.95 -9.69
C ILE A 7 -1.74 14.49 -9.62
N ALA A 8 -2.52 14.14 -8.61
CA ALA A 8 -3.02 12.77 -8.47
C ALA A 8 -3.89 12.38 -9.67
N ALA A 9 -4.76 13.27 -10.13
CA ALA A 9 -5.60 13.00 -11.29
C ALA A 9 -4.75 12.78 -12.54
N ALA A 10 -3.68 13.56 -12.73
CA ALA A 10 -2.80 13.41 -13.88
C ALA A 10 -2.10 12.05 -13.91
N ILE A 11 -1.84 11.47 -12.75
CA ILE A 11 -1.21 10.16 -12.62
C ILE A 11 -2.22 9.03 -12.84
N PHE A 12 -3.38 9.11 -12.16
CA PHE A 12 -4.33 8.00 -12.13
C PHE A 12 -5.27 7.95 -13.33
N SER A 13 -5.54 9.06 -14.01
CA SER A 13 -6.42 9.05 -15.17
C SER A 13 -5.90 8.16 -16.30
N PRO A 14 -4.62 8.22 -16.71
CA PRO A 14 -4.12 7.30 -17.72
C PRO A 14 -4.20 5.84 -17.30
N LEU A 15 -3.99 5.56 -16.00
CA LEU A 15 -4.07 4.20 -15.48
C LEU A 15 -5.50 3.69 -15.56
N ALA A 16 -6.48 4.51 -15.20
CA ALA A 16 -7.89 4.14 -15.29
C ALA A 16 -8.31 3.90 -16.74
N GLU A 17 -7.85 4.73 -17.67
CA GLU A 17 -8.14 4.56 -19.09
C GLU A 17 -7.58 3.25 -19.65
N ALA A 18 -6.49 2.77 -19.07
CA ALA A 18 -5.87 1.50 -19.45
C ALA A 18 -6.45 0.31 -18.66
N ASN A 19 -7.49 0.52 -17.86
CA ASN A 19 -8.11 -0.50 -16.99
C ASN A 19 -7.15 -1.11 -15.97
N ILE A 20 -6.22 -0.32 -15.48
CA ILE A 20 -5.31 -0.76 -14.43
C ILE A 20 -5.92 -0.42 -13.08
N ASN A 21 -6.15 -1.43 -12.26
CA ASN A 21 -6.67 -1.25 -10.92
C ASN A 21 -5.55 -0.89 -9.96
N VAL A 22 -5.71 0.24 -9.28
CA VAL A 22 -4.82 0.68 -8.22
C VAL A 22 -5.47 0.29 -6.90
N ASP A 23 -4.74 -0.42 -6.05
CA ASP A 23 -5.30 -0.99 -4.83
C ASP A 23 -5.05 -0.11 -3.60
N MET A 24 -3.79 0.08 -3.24
CA MET A 24 -3.41 0.92 -2.12
C MET A 24 -2.75 2.18 -2.62
N ILE A 25 -3.10 3.32 -2.04
CA ILE A 25 -2.53 4.62 -2.40
C ILE A 25 -2.09 5.30 -1.11
N VAL A 26 -0.83 5.72 -1.06
CA VAL A 26 -0.28 6.46 0.07
C VAL A 26 0.43 7.70 -0.45
N GLN A 27 0.12 8.83 0.14
CA GLN A 27 0.71 10.11 -0.22
C GLN A 27 1.39 10.72 1.01
N ASN A 28 2.64 11.11 0.86
CA ASN A 28 3.40 11.80 1.89
C ASN A 28 3.83 13.17 1.38
N VAL A 29 3.49 14.20 2.14
CA VAL A 29 3.88 15.57 1.81
C VAL A 29 5.11 15.94 2.62
N SER A 30 6.17 16.39 1.96
CA SER A 30 7.37 16.84 2.63
C SER A 30 7.32 18.35 2.88
N GLU A 31 8.19 18.84 3.76
CA GLU A 31 8.22 20.24 4.14
C GLU A 31 8.63 21.19 3.00
N ASP A 32 9.31 20.66 1.99
CA ASP A 32 9.77 21.46 0.85
C ASP A 32 8.73 21.60 -0.27
N GLY A 33 7.48 21.17 -0.02
CA GLY A 33 6.40 21.29 -0.99
C GLY A 33 6.34 20.19 -2.03
N PHE A 34 7.14 19.13 -1.85
CA PHE A 34 7.10 17.95 -2.70
C PHE A 34 6.29 16.84 -2.05
N THR A 35 5.76 15.98 -2.87
CA THR A 35 4.90 14.87 -2.42
C THR A 35 5.43 13.57 -3.00
N ASP A 36 5.50 12.53 -2.16
CA ASP A 36 5.75 11.17 -2.60
C ASP A 36 4.41 10.47 -2.70
N LEU A 37 4.13 9.89 -3.85
CA LEU A 37 2.92 9.14 -4.08
C LEU A 37 3.30 7.69 -4.38
N SER A 38 2.81 6.77 -3.55
CA SER A 38 3.05 5.34 -3.71
C SER A 38 1.72 4.62 -3.88
N PHE A 39 1.69 3.65 -4.77
CA PHE A 39 0.48 2.86 -4.97
C PHE A 39 0.83 1.47 -5.45
N THR A 40 -0.11 0.54 -5.28
CA THR A 40 0.07 -0.85 -5.67
C THR A 40 -0.80 -1.18 -6.87
N VAL A 41 -0.27 -2.01 -7.75
CA VAL A 41 -0.98 -2.56 -8.90
C VAL A 41 -0.71 -4.06 -8.96
N ASN A 42 -1.51 -4.78 -9.74
CA ASN A 42 -1.20 -6.19 -10.00
C ASN A 42 0.11 -6.30 -10.75
N VAL A 43 0.88 -7.34 -10.47
CA VAL A 43 2.17 -7.53 -11.12
C VAL A 43 2.05 -7.64 -12.64
N SER A 44 0.94 -8.18 -13.13
CA SER A 44 0.67 -8.26 -14.58
C SER A 44 0.52 -6.90 -15.24
N ASP A 45 0.17 -5.86 -14.48
CA ASP A 45 -0.02 -4.51 -14.99
C ASP A 45 1.19 -3.59 -14.76
N LEU A 46 2.19 -4.09 -14.05
CA LEU A 46 3.31 -3.25 -13.60
C LEU A 46 4.05 -2.58 -14.76
N LYS A 47 4.36 -3.32 -15.80
CA LYS A 47 5.10 -2.79 -16.95
C LYS A 47 4.35 -1.66 -17.63
N THR A 48 3.06 -1.83 -17.86
CA THR A 48 2.20 -0.81 -18.46
C THR A 48 2.07 0.40 -17.55
N ALA A 49 1.87 0.16 -16.24
CA ALA A 49 1.77 1.22 -15.26
C ALA A 49 3.05 2.06 -15.21
N LEU A 50 4.21 1.42 -15.22
CA LEU A 50 5.50 2.13 -15.24
C LEU A 50 5.63 3.01 -16.48
N ALA A 51 5.27 2.50 -17.65
CA ALA A 51 5.36 3.27 -18.90
C ALA A 51 4.44 4.50 -18.84
N LEU A 52 3.22 4.35 -18.33
CA LEU A 52 2.28 5.45 -18.22
C LEU A 52 2.76 6.50 -17.20
N CYS A 53 3.31 6.06 -16.09
CA CYS A 53 3.85 6.96 -15.07
C CYS A 53 5.07 7.73 -15.59
N GLU A 54 5.96 7.07 -16.34
CA GLU A 54 7.10 7.74 -16.96
C GLU A 54 6.65 8.79 -17.97
N GLY A 55 5.61 8.51 -18.73
CA GLY A 55 5.05 9.48 -19.67
C GLY A 55 4.45 10.69 -18.97
N THR A 56 3.93 10.52 -17.77
CA THR A 56 3.32 11.59 -16.97
C THR A 56 4.38 12.38 -16.19
N ARG A 57 5.48 11.74 -15.82
CA ARG A 57 6.50 12.28 -14.93
C ARG A 57 6.99 13.67 -15.33
N ALA A 58 7.33 13.83 -16.60
CA ALA A 58 7.86 15.09 -17.09
C ALA A 58 6.81 16.21 -17.04
N ARG A 59 5.55 15.89 -17.32
CA ARG A 59 4.46 16.87 -17.33
C ARG A 59 4.15 17.42 -15.95
N ILE A 60 4.28 16.59 -14.92
CA ILE A 60 3.96 16.98 -13.55
C ILE A 60 5.19 17.44 -12.76
N GLY A 61 6.37 17.34 -13.34
CA GLY A 61 7.61 17.74 -12.67
C GLY A 61 8.10 16.76 -11.62
N ALA A 62 7.73 15.49 -11.71
CA ALA A 62 8.21 14.46 -10.79
C ALA A 62 9.67 14.13 -11.10
N ARG A 63 10.47 13.86 -10.05
CA ARG A 63 11.89 13.58 -10.18
C ARG A 63 12.17 12.19 -10.72
N GLU A 64 11.41 11.20 -10.24
CA GLU A 64 11.64 9.82 -10.63
C GLU A 64 10.39 8.97 -10.45
N VAL A 65 10.37 7.84 -11.14
CA VAL A 65 9.39 6.78 -10.96
C VAL A 65 10.15 5.50 -10.66
N THR A 66 9.81 4.85 -9.57
CA THR A 66 10.42 3.57 -9.18
C THR A 66 9.35 2.51 -8.95
N ALA A 67 9.75 1.25 -9.05
CA ALA A 67 8.84 0.14 -8.82
C ALA A 67 9.53 -0.95 -8.00
N ASP A 68 8.73 -1.70 -7.24
CA ASP A 68 9.22 -2.80 -6.45
C ASP A 68 8.26 -3.98 -6.61
N GLU A 69 8.76 -5.08 -7.17
CA GLU A 69 7.97 -6.30 -7.35
C GLU A 69 8.06 -7.26 -6.17
N ASP A 70 9.00 -7.03 -5.26
CA ASP A 70 9.26 -7.93 -4.14
C ASP A 70 8.45 -7.59 -2.90
N ILE A 71 7.17 -7.34 -3.09
CA ILE A 71 6.26 -7.01 -2.00
C ILE A 71 5.07 -7.94 -1.99
N ALA A 72 4.44 -8.04 -0.82
CA ALA A 72 3.19 -8.78 -0.64
C ALA A 72 2.25 -7.93 0.22
N LYS A 73 0.97 -7.95 -0.11
CA LYS A 73 -0.05 -7.28 0.68
C LYS A 73 -0.72 -8.29 1.59
N VAL A 74 -0.75 -8.00 2.88
CA VAL A 74 -1.39 -8.85 3.89
C VAL A 74 -2.50 -8.05 4.53
N SER A 75 -3.70 -8.63 4.59
CA SER A 75 -4.88 -7.93 5.10
C SER A 75 -5.57 -8.71 6.21
N VAL A 76 -6.08 -7.99 7.20
CA VAL A 76 -7.00 -8.52 8.20
C VAL A 76 -8.36 -7.93 7.87
N VAL A 77 -9.33 -8.80 7.64
CA VAL A 77 -10.69 -8.40 7.27
C VAL A 77 -11.65 -8.88 8.34
N GLY A 78 -12.52 -7.99 8.82
CA GLY A 78 -13.51 -8.37 9.80
C GLY A 78 -14.69 -7.43 9.77
N VAL A 79 -15.89 -8.02 9.67
CA VAL A 79 -17.14 -7.26 9.76
C VAL A 79 -17.47 -7.03 11.22
N GLY A 80 -17.77 -5.78 11.58
CA GLY A 80 -18.12 -5.46 12.94
C GLY A 80 -16.96 -5.51 13.92
N MET A 81 -15.78 -5.12 13.49
CA MET A 81 -14.62 -5.02 14.37
C MET A 81 -14.94 -4.07 15.53
N ARG A 82 -14.93 -4.60 16.74
CA ARG A 82 -15.27 -3.82 17.93
C ARG A 82 -14.30 -2.71 18.25
N SER A 83 -13.04 -2.98 18.01
CA SER A 83 -12.00 -1.99 18.25
C SER A 83 -11.00 -2.04 17.10
N HIS A 84 -11.15 -1.10 16.21
CA HIS A 84 -10.24 -0.97 15.06
C HIS A 84 -8.81 -0.74 15.54
N ALA A 85 -8.64 0.11 16.56
CA ALA A 85 -7.33 0.40 17.13
C ALA A 85 -6.72 -0.85 17.79
N GLY A 86 -7.54 -1.65 18.49
CA GLY A 86 -7.07 -2.88 19.12
C GLY A 86 -6.61 -3.93 18.10
N ILE A 87 -7.37 -4.06 17.02
CA ILE A 87 -7.00 -5.00 15.95
C ILE A 87 -5.73 -4.54 15.25
N ALA A 88 -5.62 -3.23 14.97
CA ALA A 88 -4.41 -2.67 14.38
C ALA A 88 -3.19 -2.90 15.29
N ALA A 89 -3.33 -2.65 16.57
CA ALA A 89 -2.24 -2.86 17.53
C ALA A 89 -1.79 -4.32 17.55
N THR A 90 -2.73 -5.26 17.56
CA THR A 90 -2.41 -6.68 17.53
C THR A 90 -1.69 -7.06 16.25
N MET A 91 -2.17 -6.56 15.10
CA MET A 91 -1.55 -6.83 13.82
C MET A 91 -0.11 -6.32 13.78
N PHE A 92 0.10 -5.08 14.18
CA PHE A 92 1.43 -4.47 14.12
C PHE A 92 2.40 -5.12 15.11
N ARG A 93 1.93 -5.43 16.32
CA ARG A 93 2.75 -6.12 17.31
C ARG A 93 3.17 -7.51 16.83
N THR A 94 2.22 -8.25 16.25
CA THR A 94 2.49 -9.59 15.72
C THR A 94 3.57 -9.55 14.64
N LEU A 95 3.47 -8.61 13.72
CA LEU A 95 4.47 -8.46 12.66
C LEU A 95 5.82 -8.03 13.23
N ALA A 96 5.82 -7.14 14.20
CA ALA A 96 7.06 -6.72 14.85
C ALA A 96 7.75 -7.86 15.59
N ASP A 97 6.97 -8.69 16.29
CA ASP A 97 7.49 -9.86 17.01
C ASP A 97 8.13 -10.88 16.07
N GLU A 98 7.66 -10.95 14.83
CA GLU A 98 8.24 -11.82 13.80
C GLU A 98 9.41 -11.15 13.07
N GLY A 99 9.74 -9.91 13.41
CA GLY A 99 10.81 -9.19 12.74
C GLY A 99 10.44 -8.74 11.32
N ILE A 100 9.15 -8.62 11.04
CA ILE A 100 8.67 -8.24 9.72
C ILE A 100 8.46 -6.73 9.66
N ASN A 101 9.12 -6.08 8.71
CA ASN A 101 8.99 -4.64 8.52
C ASN A 101 7.78 -4.32 7.65
N ILE A 102 7.04 -3.28 8.03
CA ILE A 102 5.86 -2.83 7.29
C ILE A 102 6.28 -1.68 6.37
N GLU A 103 6.05 -1.86 5.06
CA GLU A 103 6.39 -0.85 4.05
C GLU A 103 5.28 0.18 3.86
N MET A 104 4.03 -0.28 3.87
CA MET A 104 2.85 0.58 3.69
C MET A 104 1.70 0.05 4.52
N ILE A 105 0.82 0.95 4.95
CA ILE A 105 -0.36 0.61 5.74
C ILE A 105 -1.57 1.34 5.14
N THR A 106 -2.70 0.65 5.02
CA THR A 106 -3.97 1.30 4.72
C THR A 106 -5.07 0.64 5.54
N THR A 107 -6.08 1.42 5.90
CA THR A 107 -7.18 0.94 6.73
C THR A 107 -8.53 1.40 6.17
N SER A 108 -9.55 0.58 6.44
CA SER A 108 -10.94 0.93 6.22
C SER A 108 -11.74 0.43 7.41
N GLU A 109 -13.06 0.60 7.39
CA GLU A 109 -13.90 0.14 8.50
C GLU A 109 -13.82 -1.36 8.76
N ILE A 110 -13.58 -2.14 7.72
CA ILE A 110 -13.61 -3.60 7.81
C ILE A 110 -12.27 -4.26 7.46
N ARG A 111 -11.25 -3.46 7.14
CA ARG A 111 -9.99 -4.04 6.65
C ARG A 111 -8.80 -3.19 7.08
N ILE A 112 -7.74 -3.88 7.50
CA ILE A 112 -6.42 -3.29 7.71
C ILE A 112 -5.47 -4.04 6.80
N SER A 113 -4.74 -3.33 5.94
CA SER A 113 -3.81 -3.92 5.00
C SER A 113 -2.41 -3.37 5.20
N CYS A 114 -1.42 -4.26 5.15
CA CYS A 114 -0.01 -3.89 5.22
C CYS A 114 0.72 -4.45 4.01
N VAL A 115 1.66 -3.68 3.48
CA VAL A 115 2.59 -4.17 2.47
C VAL A 115 3.89 -4.52 3.19
N VAL A 116 4.36 -5.75 2.98
CA VAL A 116 5.59 -6.27 3.54
C VAL A 116 6.46 -6.78 2.40
N ARG A 117 7.72 -7.12 2.71
CA ARG A 117 8.57 -7.75 1.70
C ARG A 117 7.96 -9.10 1.29
N LYS A 118 8.07 -9.43 0.02
CA LYS A 118 7.46 -10.66 -0.52
C LYS A 118 7.92 -11.91 0.22
N GLU A 119 9.19 -11.97 0.58
CA GLU A 119 9.77 -13.08 1.33
C GLU A 119 9.14 -13.28 2.72
N ASP A 120 8.56 -12.22 3.29
CA ASP A 120 7.94 -12.25 4.60
C ASP A 120 6.42 -12.48 4.54
N GLY A 121 5.82 -12.46 3.35
CA GLY A 121 4.36 -12.50 3.20
C GLY A 121 3.72 -13.73 3.82
N GLU A 122 4.25 -14.91 3.53
CA GLU A 122 3.70 -16.16 4.05
C GLU A 122 3.83 -16.25 5.57
N ARG A 123 4.99 -15.87 6.09
CA ARG A 123 5.22 -15.85 7.54
C ARG A 123 4.29 -14.86 8.24
N ALA A 124 4.06 -13.70 7.62
CA ALA A 124 3.12 -12.70 8.14
C ALA A 124 1.70 -13.26 8.24
N VAL A 125 1.23 -13.92 7.19
CA VAL A 125 -0.11 -14.51 7.17
C VAL A 125 -0.26 -15.56 8.27
N ARG A 126 0.72 -16.43 8.43
CA ARG A 126 0.67 -17.47 9.47
C ARG A 126 0.65 -16.88 10.87
N ALA A 127 1.50 -15.89 11.12
CA ALA A 127 1.61 -15.27 12.42
C ALA A 127 0.31 -14.53 12.78
N LEU A 128 -0.25 -13.80 11.82
CA LEU A 128 -1.50 -13.07 12.04
C LEU A 128 -2.68 -14.02 12.25
N HIS A 129 -2.74 -15.08 11.47
CA HIS A 129 -3.79 -16.09 11.63
C HIS A 129 -3.79 -16.68 13.04
N ARG A 130 -2.61 -17.03 13.54
CA ARG A 130 -2.47 -17.53 14.91
C ARG A 130 -2.89 -16.50 15.95
N ALA A 131 -2.42 -15.26 15.80
CA ALA A 131 -2.69 -14.21 16.77
C ALA A 131 -4.18 -13.91 16.87
N PHE A 132 -4.88 -13.84 15.75
CA PHE A 132 -6.30 -13.51 15.73
C PHE A 132 -7.19 -14.69 16.10
N GLU A 133 -6.76 -15.93 15.87
CA GLU A 133 -7.49 -17.09 16.36
C GLU A 133 -7.48 -17.16 17.88
N LEU A 134 -6.31 -16.86 18.49
CA LEU A 134 -6.19 -16.88 19.95
C LEU A 134 -7.04 -15.79 20.59
N GLU A 135 -7.21 -14.67 19.95
CA GLU A 135 -8.02 -13.57 20.49
C GLU A 135 -9.52 -13.79 20.37
N ARG A 136 -9.96 -14.70 19.54
CA ARG A 136 -11.37 -15.04 19.40
C ARG A 136 -11.90 -15.86 20.58
N GLU A 137 -11.01 -16.46 21.29
CA GLU A 137 -11.35 -17.22 22.50
C GLU A 137 -11.26 -16.32 23.74
#